data_d887000c44932c8962a5ec1dcf477372
#
_entry.id   d887000c44932c8962a5ec1dcf477372
#
_cell.length_a   1.000
_cell.length_b   1.000
_cell.length_c   1.000
_cell.angle_alpha   90.00
_cell.angle_beta   90.00
_cell.angle_gamma   90.00
#
_symmetry.space_group_name_H-M   'P 1'
#
loop_
_entity.id
_entity.type
_entity.pdbx_description
1 polymer ?
#
loop_
_entity_poly.entity_id
_entity_poly.type
_entity_poly.pdbx_seq_one_letter_code
_entity_poly.pdbx_strand_id
1 'polypeptide(L)'
;MMKERIIGCIRKVWPVALKTSCWFLKIMLPVSFVVMLLTYFQVLPAVSAVVAPLFTRIGLPGDAALVFVTGIFTNIYTVIALLSNMDFTVREGILLAMMCLISHNYPVETLVQKKTGSAGWKMVLLRFTCSFIAAAVLNLILPEFAGRMITHPASPPYCR
;
A
#
# COMPACT_ATOMS: atom_id res chain seq x y z
N MET A 1 8.55 -0.50 -44.95
CA MET A 1 9.51 0.19 -44.08
C MET A 1 9.07 0.24 -42.59
N MET A 2 7.83 0.61 -42.26
CA MET A 2 7.38 0.72 -40.83
C MET A 2 7.26 -0.65 -40.13
N LYS A 3 6.74 -1.67 -40.77
CA LYS A 3 6.61 -3.05 -40.25
C LYS A 3 7.97 -3.67 -39.87
N GLU A 4 8.97 -3.53 -40.69
CA GLU A 4 10.34 -4.03 -40.48
C GLU A 4 11.00 -3.37 -39.23
N ARG A 5 10.77 -2.07 -39.05
CA ARG A 5 11.26 -1.34 -37.85
C ARG A 5 10.57 -1.83 -36.56
N ILE A 6 9.25 -2.06 -36.62
CA ILE A 6 8.47 -2.55 -35.47
C ILE A 6 8.93 -3.97 -35.08
N ILE A 7 9.05 -4.87 -36.07
CA ILE A 7 9.51 -6.25 -35.82
C ILE A 7 10.94 -6.25 -35.24
N GLY A 8 11.83 -5.41 -35.79
CA GLY A 8 13.20 -5.26 -35.27
C GLY A 8 13.25 -4.73 -33.84
N CYS A 9 12.39 -3.78 -33.46
CA CYS A 9 12.26 -3.29 -32.09
C CYS A 9 11.72 -4.38 -31.14
N ILE A 10 10.67 -5.08 -31.52
CA ILE A 10 10.07 -6.16 -30.73
C ILE A 10 11.12 -7.26 -30.46
N ARG A 11 11.86 -7.66 -31.49
CA ARG A 11 12.91 -8.71 -31.36
C ARG A 11 14.04 -8.31 -30.42
N LYS A 12 14.36 -7.02 -30.32
CA LYS A 12 15.40 -6.50 -29.38
C LYS A 12 14.88 -6.33 -27.97
N VAL A 13 13.62 -5.90 -27.82
CA VAL A 13 12.99 -5.65 -26.51
C VAL A 13 12.57 -6.94 -25.82
N TRP A 14 12.14 -7.95 -26.57
CA TRP A 14 11.63 -9.22 -26.06
C TRP A 14 12.54 -9.91 -25.03
N PRO A 15 13.83 -10.17 -25.32
CA PRO A 15 14.73 -10.83 -24.36
C PRO A 15 14.98 -9.98 -23.12
N VAL A 16 14.99 -8.65 -23.24
CA VAL A 16 15.17 -7.74 -22.12
C VAL A 16 13.92 -7.75 -21.24
N ALA A 17 12.74 -7.70 -21.84
CA ALA A 17 11.46 -7.78 -21.13
C ALA A 17 11.32 -9.09 -20.36
N LEU A 18 11.61 -10.23 -20.99
CA LEU A 18 11.58 -11.54 -20.33
C LEU A 18 12.56 -11.61 -19.16
N LYS A 19 13.79 -11.17 -19.35
CA LYS A 19 14.81 -11.16 -18.29
C LYS A 19 14.39 -10.30 -17.09
N THR A 20 13.81 -9.13 -17.35
CA THR A 20 13.32 -8.23 -16.30
C THR A 20 12.10 -8.82 -15.60
N SER A 21 11.15 -9.40 -16.34
CA SER A 21 9.97 -10.05 -15.78
C SER A 21 10.33 -11.26 -14.91
N CYS A 22 11.20 -12.13 -15.38
CA CYS A 22 11.70 -13.27 -14.59
C CYS A 22 12.43 -12.81 -13.31
N TRP A 23 13.23 -11.76 -13.42
CA TRP A 23 13.90 -11.20 -12.25
C TRP A 23 12.88 -10.62 -11.24
N PHE A 24 11.86 -9.92 -11.72
CA PHE A 24 10.80 -9.37 -10.89
C PHE A 24 9.99 -10.46 -10.19
N LEU A 25 9.60 -11.51 -10.92
CA LEU A 25 8.92 -12.69 -10.36
C LEU A 25 9.77 -13.39 -9.29
N LYS A 26 11.08 -13.53 -9.52
CA LYS A 26 12.00 -14.12 -8.56
C LYS A 26 12.08 -13.35 -7.23
N ILE A 27 11.79 -12.06 -7.24
CA ILE A 27 11.72 -11.23 -6.03
C ILE A 27 10.31 -11.27 -5.44
N MET A 28 9.28 -11.11 -6.27
CA MET A 28 7.90 -11.03 -5.79
C MET A 28 7.42 -12.32 -5.11
N LEU A 29 7.74 -13.48 -5.66
CA LEU A 29 7.28 -14.76 -5.10
C LEU A 29 7.75 -14.99 -3.64
N PRO A 30 9.05 -14.89 -3.32
CA PRO A 30 9.50 -15.10 -1.94
C PRO A 30 9.01 -13.99 -1.00
N VAL A 31 8.93 -12.75 -1.47
CA VAL A 31 8.39 -11.64 -0.65
C VAL A 31 6.92 -11.88 -0.32
N SER A 32 6.10 -12.25 -1.30
CA SER A 32 4.69 -12.57 -1.07
C SER A 32 4.51 -13.75 -0.11
N PHE A 33 5.36 -14.77 -0.22
CA PHE A 33 5.34 -15.89 0.70
C PHE A 33 5.69 -15.47 2.15
N VAL A 34 6.73 -14.65 2.32
CA VAL A 34 7.09 -14.11 3.64
C VAL A 34 5.96 -13.27 4.23
N VAL A 35 5.32 -12.41 3.43
CA VAL A 35 4.18 -11.60 3.89
C VAL A 35 3.00 -12.48 4.28
N MET A 36 2.72 -13.54 3.53
CA MET A 36 1.68 -14.52 3.89
C MET A 36 1.97 -15.18 5.25
N LEU A 37 3.23 -15.57 5.51
CA LEU A 37 3.66 -16.10 6.81
C LEU A 37 3.50 -15.08 7.94
N LEU A 38 3.89 -13.82 7.71
CA LEU A 38 3.73 -12.73 8.69
C LEU A 38 2.25 -12.51 9.05
N THR A 39 1.37 -12.62 8.06
CA THR A 39 -0.08 -12.54 8.28
C THR A 39 -0.59 -13.74 9.07
N TYR A 40 -0.15 -14.93 8.71
CA TYR A 40 -0.55 -16.17 9.39
C TYR A 40 -0.11 -16.20 10.86
N PHE A 41 1.09 -15.75 11.16
CA PHE A 41 1.61 -15.66 12.54
C PHE A 41 1.09 -14.46 13.32
N GLN A 42 0.12 -13.72 12.80
CA GLN A 42 -0.46 -12.54 13.45
C GLN A 42 0.58 -11.45 13.80
N VAL A 43 1.68 -11.40 13.07
CA VAL A 43 2.75 -10.40 13.28
C VAL A 43 2.26 -9.00 12.86
N LEU A 44 1.47 -8.90 11.79
CA LEU A 44 0.94 -7.62 11.32
C LEU A 44 0.02 -6.94 12.35
N PRO A 45 -0.95 -7.64 12.99
CA PRO A 45 -1.72 -7.06 14.08
C PRO A 45 -0.86 -6.64 15.28
N ALA A 46 0.15 -7.43 15.65
CA ALA A 46 1.05 -7.08 16.74
C ALA A 46 1.84 -5.79 16.46
N VAL A 47 2.38 -5.65 15.24
CA VAL A 47 3.06 -4.42 14.80
C VAL A 47 2.10 -3.24 14.75
N SER A 48 0.87 -3.45 14.26
CA SER A 48 -0.13 -2.38 14.20
C SER A 48 -0.50 -1.85 15.59
N ALA A 49 -0.60 -2.71 16.59
CA ALA A 49 -0.87 -2.30 17.97
C ALA A 49 0.21 -1.36 18.54
N VAL A 50 1.47 -1.59 18.19
CA VAL A 50 2.59 -0.71 18.58
C VAL A 50 2.52 0.66 17.89
N VAL A 51 2.04 0.69 16.65
CA VAL A 51 1.94 1.91 15.83
C VAL A 51 0.64 2.67 16.08
N ALA A 52 -0.41 2.02 16.57
CA ALA A 52 -1.73 2.59 16.84
C ALA A 52 -1.70 3.93 17.60
N PRO A 53 -0.90 4.13 18.68
CA PRO A 53 -0.87 5.41 19.39
C PRO A 53 -0.36 6.59 18.52
N LEU A 54 0.38 6.31 17.45
CA LEU A 54 0.82 7.34 16.51
C LEU A 54 -0.35 7.81 15.64
N PHE A 55 -1.24 6.89 15.26
CA PHE A 55 -2.44 7.17 14.45
C PHE A 55 -3.45 8.00 15.24
N THR A 56 -3.66 7.69 16.51
CA THR A 56 -4.58 8.47 17.35
C THR A 56 -4.15 9.92 17.52
N ARG A 57 -2.84 10.21 17.51
CA ARG A 57 -2.33 11.60 17.54
C ARG A 57 -2.61 12.39 16.27
N ILE A 58 -2.83 11.72 15.15
CA ILE A 58 -3.15 12.34 13.85
C ILE A 58 -4.68 12.41 13.66
N GLY A 59 -5.47 11.92 14.63
CA GLY A 59 -6.93 11.91 14.54
C GLY A 59 -7.50 10.73 13.75
N LEU A 60 -6.72 9.65 13.60
CA LEU A 60 -7.15 8.39 13.00
C LEU A 60 -7.44 7.34 14.10
N PRO A 61 -8.42 6.46 13.91
CA PRO A 61 -8.67 5.36 14.84
C PRO A 61 -7.49 4.37 14.87
N GLY A 62 -7.34 3.65 15.98
CA GLY A 62 -6.26 2.67 16.15
C GLY A 62 -6.25 1.57 15.08
N ASP A 63 -7.42 1.19 14.60
CA ASP A 63 -7.61 0.17 13.54
C ASP A 63 -7.04 0.61 12.19
N ALA A 64 -6.91 1.92 11.96
CA ALA A 64 -6.23 2.46 10.78
C ALA A 64 -4.76 2.03 10.70
N ALA A 65 -4.12 1.80 11.85
CA ALA A 65 -2.75 1.29 11.91
C ALA A 65 -2.64 -0.12 11.28
N LEU A 66 -3.65 -0.98 11.45
CA LEU A 66 -3.66 -2.31 10.84
C LEU A 66 -3.69 -2.22 9.31
N VAL A 67 -4.56 -1.37 8.76
CA VAL A 67 -4.66 -1.16 7.32
C VAL A 67 -3.36 -0.62 6.76
N PHE A 68 -2.76 0.37 7.42
CA PHE A 68 -1.50 0.97 7.01
C PHE A 68 -0.33 -0.02 7.06
N VAL A 69 -0.14 -0.74 8.17
CA VAL A 69 0.92 -1.75 8.32
C VAL A 69 0.75 -2.85 7.29
N THR A 70 -0.47 -3.32 7.08
CA THR A 70 -0.74 -4.31 6.03
C THR A 70 -0.39 -3.76 4.65
N GLY A 71 -0.75 -2.51 4.35
CA GLY A 71 -0.41 -1.84 3.10
C GLY A 71 1.08 -1.71 2.84
N ILE A 72 1.89 -1.46 3.88
CA ILE A 72 3.36 -1.41 3.78
C ILE A 72 3.93 -2.72 3.26
N PHE A 73 3.43 -3.85 3.74
CA PHE A 73 3.96 -5.17 3.41
C PHE A 73 3.29 -5.80 2.19
N THR A 74 2.06 -5.42 1.87
CA THR A 74 1.27 -5.98 0.77
C THR A 74 1.15 -4.98 -0.40
N ASN A 75 0.01 -4.94 -1.01
CA ASN A 75 -0.30 -4.08 -2.14
C ASN A 75 -1.55 -3.23 -1.87
N ILE A 76 -1.79 -2.26 -2.73
CA ILE A 76 -2.91 -1.33 -2.59
C ILE A 76 -4.28 -2.02 -2.67
N TYR A 77 -4.41 -3.14 -3.37
CA TYR A 77 -5.67 -3.88 -3.46
C TYR A 77 -6.08 -4.48 -2.12
N THR A 78 -5.11 -4.97 -1.34
CA THR A 78 -5.37 -5.43 0.04
C THR A 78 -5.84 -4.29 0.93
N VAL A 79 -5.26 -3.10 0.77
CA VAL A 79 -5.69 -1.89 1.49
C VAL A 79 -7.13 -1.54 1.16
N ILE A 80 -7.49 -1.54 -0.13
CA ILE A 80 -8.87 -1.26 -0.57
C ILE A 80 -9.84 -2.30 0.01
N ALA A 81 -9.47 -3.59 -0.01
CA ALA A 81 -10.29 -4.64 0.56
C ALA A 81 -10.50 -4.47 2.08
N LEU A 82 -9.46 -4.09 2.83
CA LEU A 82 -9.57 -3.81 4.26
C LEU A 82 -10.44 -2.57 4.53
N LEU A 83 -10.22 -1.48 3.80
CA LEU A 83 -11.02 -0.26 3.91
C LEU A 83 -12.51 -0.52 3.65
N SER A 84 -12.82 -1.41 2.71
CA SER A 84 -14.20 -1.77 2.38
C SER A 84 -14.89 -2.64 3.44
N ASN A 85 -14.13 -3.30 4.32
CA ASN A 85 -14.64 -4.20 5.37
C ASN A 85 -14.59 -3.58 6.77
N MET A 86 -14.06 -2.38 6.92
CA MET A 86 -13.95 -1.68 8.19
C MET A 86 -14.77 -0.39 8.16
N ASP A 87 -15.33 -0.01 9.32
CA ASP A 87 -16.15 1.19 9.46
C ASP A 87 -15.27 2.42 9.66
N PHE A 88 -14.87 3.03 8.54
CA PHE A 88 -14.17 4.32 8.54
C PHE A 88 -15.07 5.44 8.05
N THR A 89 -14.88 6.63 8.58
CA THR A 89 -15.47 7.83 8.01
C THR A 89 -14.80 8.16 6.66
N VAL A 90 -15.48 8.91 5.80
CA VAL A 90 -14.91 9.33 4.52
C VAL A 90 -13.58 10.07 4.70
N ARG A 91 -13.48 10.90 5.75
CA ARG A 91 -12.25 11.62 6.09
C ARG A 91 -11.11 10.66 6.44
N GLU A 92 -11.36 9.72 7.34
CA GLU A 92 -10.36 8.71 7.73
C GLU A 92 -9.93 7.85 6.54
N GLY A 93 -10.88 7.46 5.70
CA GLY A 93 -10.61 6.71 4.47
C GLY A 93 -9.72 7.47 3.50
N ILE A 94 -9.94 8.77 3.30
CA ILE A 94 -9.11 9.62 2.44
C ILE A 94 -7.70 9.76 3.00
N LEU A 95 -7.57 10.05 4.31
CA LEU A 95 -6.28 10.16 4.98
C LEU A 95 -5.48 8.86 4.87
N LEU A 96 -6.14 7.74 5.16
CA LEU A 96 -5.52 6.42 5.14
C LEU A 96 -5.15 5.98 3.72
N ALA A 97 -6.00 6.25 2.73
CA ALA A 97 -5.70 5.98 1.33
C ALA A 97 -4.48 6.76 0.84
N MET A 98 -4.38 8.05 1.20
CA MET A 98 -3.22 8.88 0.89
C MET A 98 -1.93 8.35 1.53
N MET A 99 -1.98 7.98 2.82
CA MET A 99 -0.85 7.39 3.53
C MET A 99 -0.40 6.08 2.87
N CYS A 100 -1.34 5.20 2.58
CA CYS A 100 -1.07 3.91 1.94
C CYS A 100 -0.56 4.07 0.51
N LEU A 101 -1.06 5.05 -0.26
CA LEU A 101 -0.58 5.32 -1.61
C LEU A 101 0.90 5.70 -1.63
N ILE A 102 1.36 6.47 -0.63
CA ILE A 102 2.76 6.87 -0.49
C ILE A 102 3.62 5.71 0.03
N SER A 103 3.06 4.85 0.88
CA SER A 103 3.82 3.89 1.72
C SER A 103 3.55 2.42 1.43
N HIS A 104 2.86 2.07 0.33
CA HIS A 104 2.58 0.66 0.04
C HIS A 104 3.80 -0.09 -0.50
N ASN A 105 3.77 -1.43 -0.30
CA ASN A 105 4.68 -2.39 -0.95
C ASN A 105 6.18 -2.09 -0.75
N TYR A 106 6.59 -1.69 0.45
CA TYR A 106 8.00 -1.39 0.76
C TYR A 106 8.98 -2.52 0.44
N PRO A 107 8.69 -3.81 0.74
CA PRO A 107 9.66 -4.87 0.49
C PRO A 107 10.09 -4.96 -0.97
N VAL A 108 9.12 -4.97 -1.89
CA VAL A 108 9.39 -5.09 -3.33
C VAL A 108 10.05 -3.83 -3.87
N GLU A 109 9.49 -2.65 -3.56
CA GLU A 109 10.01 -1.39 -4.07
C GLU A 109 11.43 -1.10 -3.55
N THR A 110 11.71 -1.39 -2.28
CA THR A 110 13.05 -1.21 -1.70
C THR A 110 14.08 -2.10 -2.39
N LEU A 111 13.72 -3.35 -2.71
CA LEU A 111 14.60 -4.28 -3.44
C LEU A 111 14.86 -3.80 -4.88
N VAL A 112 13.84 -3.26 -5.54
CA VAL A 112 13.99 -2.67 -6.88
C VAL A 112 14.90 -1.43 -6.83
N GLN A 113 14.66 -0.53 -5.88
CA GLN A 113 15.45 0.69 -5.70
C GLN A 113 16.91 0.40 -5.34
N LYS A 114 17.16 -0.60 -4.50
CA LYS A 114 18.54 -1.02 -4.16
C LYS A 114 19.33 -1.43 -5.41
N LYS A 115 18.67 -1.97 -6.43
CA LYS A 115 19.31 -2.34 -7.68
C LYS A 115 19.75 -1.14 -8.53
N THR A 116 19.14 0.02 -8.35
CA THR A 116 19.54 1.28 -9.01
C THR A 116 20.68 2.00 -8.29
N GLY A 117 21.24 1.39 -7.22
CA GLY A 117 22.32 1.99 -6.43
C GLY A 117 21.85 2.92 -5.31
N SER A 118 20.55 3.09 -5.13
CA SER A 118 19.98 3.93 -4.06
C SER A 118 20.04 3.22 -2.72
N ALA A 119 20.27 3.97 -1.63
CA ALA A 119 20.22 3.44 -0.27
C ALA A 119 18.76 3.17 0.12
N GLY A 120 18.29 1.94 -0.03
CA GLY A 120 16.89 1.54 0.16
C GLY A 120 16.28 1.98 1.50
N TRP A 121 17.06 1.93 2.60
CA TRP A 121 16.58 2.35 3.92
C TRP A 121 16.26 3.84 4.00
N LYS A 122 17.03 4.71 3.28
CA LYS A 122 16.74 6.16 3.21
C LYS A 122 15.42 6.42 2.50
N MET A 123 15.14 5.65 1.46
CA MET A 123 13.86 5.77 0.74
C MET A 123 12.68 5.30 1.58
N VAL A 124 12.83 4.23 2.35
CA VAL A 124 11.80 3.78 3.30
C VAL A 124 11.52 4.86 4.33
N LEU A 125 12.56 5.42 4.97
CA LEU A 125 12.40 6.50 5.94
C LEU A 125 11.76 7.74 5.33
N LEU A 126 12.20 8.15 4.14
CA LEU A 126 11.64 9.29 3.44
C LEU A 126 10.13 9.10 3.18
N ARG A 127 9.75 7.97 2.60
CA ARG A 127 8.35 7.67 2.28
C ARG A 127 7.49 7.55 3.54
N PHE A 128 8.01 6.92 4.58
CA PHE A 128 7.33 6.83 5.86
C PHE A 128 7.08 8.23 6.45
N THR A 129 8.10 9.06 6.51
CA THR A 129 8.00 10.44 7.01
C THR A 129 7.04 11.27 6.15
N CYS A 130 7.17 11.20 4.82
CA CYS A 130 6.28 11.92 3.90
C CYS A 130 4.82 11.49 4.05
N SER A 131 4.54 10.21 4.30
CA SER A 131 3.16 9.74 4.49
C SER A 131 2.51 10.33 5.73
N PHE A 132 3.25 10.43 6.84
CA PHE A 132 2.76 11.07 8.07
C PHE A 132 2.62 12.58 7.95
N ILE A 133 3.56 13.25 7.28
CA ILE A 133 3.45 14.70 6.99
C ILE A 133 2.24 14.96 6.10
N ALA A 134 2.06 14.19 5.04
CA ALA A 134 0.92 14.32 4.14
C ALA A 134 -0.41 14.11 4.87
N ALA A 135 -0.49 13.11 5.76
CA ALA A 135 -1.66 12.87 6.58
C ALA A 135 -1.94 14.04 7.53
N ALA A 136 -0.91 14.56 8.21
CA ALA A 136 -1.05 15.70 9.12
C ALA A 136 -1.52 16.96 8.38
N VAL A 137 -0.92 17.27 7.23
CA VAL A 137 -1.32 18.41 6.40
C VAL A 137 -2.75 18.24 5.90
N LEU A 138 -3.08 17.05 5.40
CA LEU A 138 -4.41 16.76 4.89
C LEU A 138 -5.47 16.79 6.01
N ASN A 139 -5.12 16.34 7.22
CA ASN A 139 -5.97 16.41 8.39
C ASN A 139 -6.31 17.86 8.80
N LEU A 140 -5.39 18.80 8.58
CA LEU A 140 -5.61 20.22 8.81
C LEU A 140 -6.48 20.87 7.72
N ILE A 141 -6.40 20.38 6.49
CA ILE A 141 -7.11 20.95 5.34
C ILE A 141 -8.53 20.40 5.22
N LEU A 142 -8.73 19.11 5.55
CA LEU A 142 -10.05 18.49 5.47
C LEU A 142 -10.91 18.94 6.66
N PRO A 143 -12.02 19.66 6.42
CA PRO A 143 -12.96 20.00 7.47
C PRO A 143 -13.65 18.73 8.01
N GLU A 144 -14.08 18.80 9.27
CA GLU A 144 -14.78 17.69 9.95
C GLU A 144 -16.11 17.27 9.28
N PHE A 145 -16.53 18.00 8.25
CA PHE A 145 -17.79 17.82 7.52
C PHE A 145 -17.88 16.50 6.73
N ALA A 146 -16.79 15.76 6.59
CA ALA A 146 -16.77 14.46 5.91
C ALA A 146 -17.10 13.27 6.84
N GLY A 147 -17.91 13.50 7.87
CA GLY A 147 -18.32 12.49 8.86
C GLY A 147 -19.34 11.46 8.38
N ARG A 148 -19.57 11.35 7.06
CA ARG A 148 -20.41 10.28 6.52
C ARG A 148 -19.58 9.02 6.44
N MET A 149 -19.94 7.98 7.23
CA MET A 149 -19.35 6.65 7.13
C MET A 149 -19.34 6.18 5.68
N ILE A 150 -18.27 5.52 5.26
CA ILE A 150 -18.27 4.70 4.05
C ILE A 150 -19.08 3.45 4.40
N THR A 151 -20.38 3.62 4.63
CA THR A 151 -21.27 2.49 4.82
C THR A 151 -21.43 1.82 3.47
N HIS A 152 -21.17 0.53 3.43
CA HIS A 152 -21.74 -0.35 2.41
C HIS A 152 -23.23 0.01 2.25
N PRO A 153 -23.74 0.15 1.02
CA PRO A 153 -25.18 0.17 0.84
C PRO A 153 -25.72 -1.08 1.54
N ALA A 154 -26.56 -0.87 2.53
CA ALA A 154 -27.17 -1.94 3.31
C ALA A 154 -27.55 -3.09 2.37
N SER A 155 -27.08 -4.29 2.68
CA SER A 155 -27.51 -5.50 1.98
C SER A 155 -29.03 -5.42 1.74
N PRO A 156 -29.52 -5.65 0.52
CA PRO A 156 -30.93 -5.53 0.22
C PRO A 156 -31.72 -6.43 1.18
N PRO A 157 -32.91 -6.04 1.61
CA PRO A 157 -33.71 -6.70 2.69
C PRO A 157 -34.21 -8.11 2.32
N TYR A 158 -33.65 -8.74 1.32
CA TYR A 158 -34.06 -10.06 0.82
C TYR A 158 -33.36 -11.27 1.47
N CYS A 159 -32.47 -11.04 2.46
CA CYS A 159 -31.85 -12.12 3.22
C CYS A 159 -32.15 -11.96 4.72
N ARG A 160 -33.44 -12.14 5.08
CA ARG A 160 -33.89 -12.55 6.42
C ARG A 160 -34.82 -13.74 6.28
#